data_8e4e922dc8a0f3799042c08313832a42
#
_entry.id   8e4e922dc8a0f3799042c08313832a42
#
_cell.length_a   1.000
_cell.length_b   1.000
_cell.length_c   1.000
_cell.angle_alpha   90.00
_cell.angle_beta   90.00
_cell.angle_gamma   90.00
#
_symmetry.space_group_name_H-M   'P 1'
#
loop_
_entity.id
_entity.type
_entity.pdbx_description
1 polymer ?
#
loop_
_entity_poly.entity_id
_entity_poly.type
_entity_poly.pdbx_seq_one_letter_code
_entity_poly.pdbx_strand_id
1 'polypeptide(L)'
;MTISEKIYKLRMKSGFSQEVFAEKLDVSRQSVQKWESGLSLPTIEKLISIATLFNVSMDYLCHKTDAEVSDGRTDKEYIPDYGKMHSWESYAKSLEIEYSQLVDEGKDVENLRDVFVAVEKMPPSKHKDEIADSIFKIVDSLPIKNGYDFVEPNDYVAIKTLSDGCFHKETAAKLDDKILLDKVKGGWYGRICGCYLGKPVECILMPDMKKILTRTDNYPLHRYIDLEDVQKIDSSDITHPIKQRAYPKDFNKMPSDDDTNYMLIAYEVLKRYGRDFTSADVAEVWLSTQTKYAYCTAERVAYINLINGFVPPE
;
A
#
# COMPACT_ATOMS: atom_id res chain seq x y z
N MET A 1 -25.19 24.55 19.16
CA MET A 1 -25.35 23.94 20.52
C MET A 1 -24.13 24.26 21.37
N THR A 2 -24.34 24.47 22.68
CA THR A 2 -23.24 24.60 23.65
C THR A 2 -22.65 23.23 24.01
N ILE A 3 -21.45 23.19 24.61
CA ILE A 3 -20.85 21.96 25.14
C ILE A 3 -21.84 21.22 26.07
N SER A 4 -22.49 21.96 26.94
CA SER A 4 -23.45 21.42 27.89
C SER A 4 -24.66 20.75 27.24
N GLU A 5 -25.23 21.38 26.22
CA GLU A 5 -26.33 20.81 25.43
C GLU A 5 -25.92 19.55 24.68
N LYS A 6 -24.69 19.53 24.16
CA LYS A 6 -24.15 18.35 23.45
C LYS A 6 -23.93 17.19 24.41
N ILE A 7 -23.34 17.43 25.57
CA ILE A 7 -23.14 16.39 26.60
C ILE A 7 -24.48 15.79 27.01
N TYR A 8 -25.47 16.65 27.29
CA TYR A 8 -26.84 16.21 27.61
C TYR A 8 -27.43 15.35 26.49
N LYS A 9 -27.35 15.82 25.24
CA LYS A 9 -27.89 15.11 24.05
C LYS A 9 -27.24 13.76 23.85
N LEU A 10 -25.91 13.67 23.97
CA LEU A 10 -25.15 12.42 23.82
C LEU A 10 -25.55 11.40 24.89
N ARG A 11 -25.65 11.83 26.16
CA ARG A 11 -26.06 10.96 27.23
C ARG A 11 -27.50 10.45 27.02
N MET A 12 -28.42 11.34 26.64
CA MET A 12 -29.82 10.97 26.39
C MET A 12 -29.94 10.00 25.21
N LYS A 13 -29.23 10.25 24.14
CA LYS A 13 -29.20 9.36 22.93
C LYS A 13 -28.68 7.96 23.28
N SER A 14 -27.75 7.86 24.22
CA SER A 14 -27.19 6.58 24.68
C SER A 14 -28.00 5.91 25.79
N GLY A 15 -29.12 6.50 26.22
CA GLY A 15 -29.99 5.93 27.25
C GLY A 15 -29.41 5.94 28.69
N PHE A 16 -28.33 6.69 28.95
CA PHE A 16 -27.68 6.70 30.24
C PHE A 16 -28.42 7.65 31.21
N SER A 17 -28.65 7.20 32.48
CA SER A 17 -28.95 8.13 33.55
C SER A 17 -27.74 8.99 33.92
N GLN A 18 -27.93 10.10 34.63
CA GLN A 18 -26.78 10.91 35.10
C GLN A 18 -25.86 10.12 36.02
N GLU A 19 -26.40 9.17 36.79
CA GLU A 19 -25.65 8.27 37.67
C GLU A 19 -24.75 7.35 36.88
N VAL A 20 -25.31 6.64 35.90
CA VAL A 20 -24.56 5.70 35.02
C VAL A 20 -23.49 6.44 34.22
N PHE A 21 -23.81 7.63 33.74
CA PHE A 21 -22.84 8.44 33.00
C PHE A 21 -21.70 8.94 33.90
N ALA A 22 -22.02 9.35 35.14
CA ALA A 22 -21.04 9.76 36.14
C ALA A 22 -20.08 8.60 36.51
N GLU A 23 -20.62 7.38 36.68
CA GLU A 23 -19.86 6.18 36.97
C GLU A 23 -18.87 5.86 35.82
N LYS A 24 -19.35 5.89 34.57
CA LYS A 24 -18.49 5.65 33.39
C LYS A 24 -17.33 6.64 33.23
N LEU A 25 -17.51 7.86 33.76
CA LEU A 25 -16.49 8.92 33.69
C LEU A 25 -15.68 9.07 34.99
N ASP A 26 -15.93 8.22 35.98
CA ASP A 26 -15.34 8.32 37.32
C ASP A 26 -15.45 9.73 37.90
N VAL A 27 -16.68 10.21 38.00
CA VAL A 27 -17.05 11.54 38.58
C VAL A 27 -18.32 11.43 39.40
N SER A 28 -18.61 12.48 40.18
CA SER A 28 -19.90 12.55 40.91
C SER A 28 -21.06 12.87 39.97
N ARG A 29 -22.25 12.37 40.26
CA ARG A 29 -23.48 12.76 39.57
C ARG A 29 -23.67 14.28 39.56
N GLN A 30 -23.29 14.96 40.62
CA GLN A 30 -23.38 16.42 40.74
C GLN A 30 -22.49 17.12 39.70
N SER A 31 -21.34 16.55 39.37
CA SER A 31 -20.48 17.07 38.31
C SER A 31 -21.18 17.00 36.95
N VAL A 32 -21.77 15.85 36.62
CA VAL A 32 -22.57 15.69 35.39
C VAL A 32 -23.72 16.69 35.34
N GLN A 33 -24.46 16.84 36.40
CA GLN A 33 -25.56 17.81 36.51
C GLN A 33 -25.09 19.25 36.24
N LYS A 34 -23.93 19.65 36.80
CA LYS A 34 -23.34 20.98 36.57
C LYS A 34 -22.92 21.18 35.15
N TRP A 35 -22.36 20.16 34.53
CA TRP A 35 -21.93 20.20 33.12
C TRP A 35 -23.14 20.37 32.20
N GLU A 36 -24.18 19.57 32.37
CA GLU A 36 -25.40 19.63 31.56
C GLU A 36 -26.20 20.90 31.73
N SER A 37 -26.18 21.48 32.92
CA SER A 37 -26.85 22.76 33.22
C SER A 37 -26.02 23.99 32.82
N GLY A 38 -24.78 23.80 32.38
CA GLY A 38 -23.88 24.91 32.02
C GLY A 38 -23.28 25.67 33.18
N LEU A 39 -23.46 25.19 34.43
CA LEU A 39 -22.90 25.81 35.65
C LEU A 39 -21.36 25.62 35.73
N SER A 40 -20.84 24.59 35.12
CA SER A 40 -19.40 24.38 34.96
C SER A 40 -19.12 23.59 33.67
N LEU A 41 -17.87 23.61 33.18
CA LEU A 41 -17.44 22.78 32.10
C LEU A 41 -16.60 21.61 32.63
N PRO A 42 -16.59 20.46 31.95
CA PRO A 42 -15.64 19.39 32.23
C PRO A 42 -14.21 19.85 32.05
N THR A 43 -13.24 19.23 32.74
CA THR A 43 -11.82 19.39 32.43
C THR A 43 -11.49 18.80 31.07
N ILE A 44 -10.33 19.15 30.50
CA ILE A 44 -9.90 18.64 29.21
C ILE A 44 -9.85 17.11 29.24
N GLU A 45 -9.33 16.48 30.28
CA GLU A 45 -9.28 15.03 30.46
C GLU A 45 -10.67 14.40 30.43
N LYS A 46 -11.63 15.04 31.07
CA LYS A 46 -13.04 14.56 31.09
C LYS A 46 -13.72 14.79 29.74
N LEU A 47 -13.41 15.88 29.04
CA LEU A 47 -13.89 16.07 27.65
C LEU A 47 -13.35 14.99 26.71
N ILE A 48 -12.07 14.61 26.82
CA ILE A 48 -11.49 13.48 26.08
C ILE A 48 -12.21 12.18 26.44
N SER A 49 -12.46 11.92 27.73
CA SER A 49 -13.19 10.72 28.17
C SER A 49 -14.62 10.69 27.63
N ILE A 50 -15.30 11.84 27.58
CA ILE A 50 -16.65 11.98 27.01
C ILE A 50 -16.62 11.74 25.50
N ALA A 51 -15.67 12.34 24.80
CA ALA A 51 -15.47 12.14 23.36
C ALA A 51 -15.26 10.66 23.03
N THR A 52 -14.38 9.99 23.76
CA THR A 52 -14.09 8.55 23.62
C THR A 52 -15.32 7.69 23.93
N LEU A 53 -16.03 7.98 25.04
CA LEU A 53 -17.18 7.19 25.46
C LEU A 53 -18.32 7.20 24.43
N PHE A 54 -18.53 8.34 23.77
CA PHE A 54 -19.60 8.51 22.80
C PHE A 54 -19.11 8.42 21.34
N ASN A 55 -17.84 8.14 21.14
CA ASN A 55 -17.20 8.08 19.81
C ASN A 55 -17.48 9.34 18.98
N VAL A 56 -17.24 10.51 19.56
CA VAL A 56 -17.36 11.81 18.89
C VAL A 56 -16.04 12.56 18.95
N SER A 57 -15.80 13.47 18.00
CA SER A 57 -14.59 14.27 18.00
C SER A 57 -14.59 15.34 19.09
N MET A 58 -13.41 15.75 19.57
CA MET A 58 -13.25 16.92 20.43
C MET A 58 -13.77 18.18 19.76
N ASP A 59 -13.64 18.28 18.43
CA ASP A 59 -14.18 19.38 17.63
C ASP A 59 -15.71 19.46 17.73
N TYR A 60 -16.40 18.31 17.65
CA TYR A 60 -17.82 18.25 17.88
C TYR A 60 -18.21 18.79 19.27
N LEU A 61 -17.48 18.40 20.30
CA LEU A 61 -17.78 18.85 21.66
C LEU A 61 -17.49 20.34 21.84
N CYS A 62 -16.39 20.86 21.34
CA CYS A 62 -15.84 22.16 21.67
C CYS A 62 -16.28 23.30 20.74
N HIS A 63 -16.57 23.02 19.46
CA HIS A 63 -16.98 24.04 18.50
C HIS A 63 -18.50 24.21 18.39
N LYS A 64 -18.93 25.37 17.92
CA LYS A 64 -20.38 25.67 17.73
C LYS A 64 -21.02 25.01 16.50
N THR A 65 -20.36 24.03 15.90
CA THR A 65 -20.90 23.31 14.75
C THR A 65 -21.95 22.29 15.20
N ASP A 66 -23.13 22.34 14.61
CA ASP A 66 -24.24 21.42 14.92
C ASP A 66 -24.12 20.07 14.18
N ALA A 67 -23.06 19.88 13.39
CA ALA A 67 -22.77 18.62 12.77
C ALA A 67 -22.17 17.66 13.82
N GLU A 68 -22.82 16.55 14.04
CA GLU A 68 -22.21 15.37 14.66
C GLU A 68 -21.13 14.90 13.68
N VAL A 69 -19.92 15.46 13.74
CA VAL A 69 -18.77 14.91 13.07
C VAL A 69 -18.28 13.80 14.00
N SER A 70 -18.81 12.61 13.79
CA SER A 70 -18.14 11.41 14.26
C SER A 70 -16.72 11.44 13.69
N ASP A 71 -15.70 11.37 14.49
CA ASP A 71 -14.24 11.16 14.24
C ASP A 71 -13.64 11.51 12.86
N GLY A 72 -14.33 12.31 12.03
CA GLY A 72 -13.95 12.57 10.64
C GLY A 72 -14.30 11.42 9.68
N ARG A 73 -14.79 10.30 10.18
CA ARG A 73 -15.44 9.27 9.37
C ARG A 73 -16.89 9.70 9.20
N THR A 74 -17.19 10.33 8.10
CA THR A 74 -18.57 10.39 7.65
C THR A 74 -19.01 8.94 7.42
N ASP A 75 -20.21 8.54 7.86
CA ASP A 75 -20.84 7.28 7.44
C ASP A 75 -21.10 7.25 5.92
N LYS A 76 -20.57 8.21 5.20
CA LYS A 76 -20.50 8.20 3.75
C LYS A 76 -19.33 7.34 3.38
N GLU A 77 -19.66 6.11 2.98
CA GLU A 77 -18.77 5.26 2.25
C GLU A 77 -18.03 6.10 1.19
N TYR A 78 -16.69 6.13 1.26
CA TYR A 78 -15.91 6.82 0.24
C TYR A 78 -16.06 6.04 -1.07
N ILE A 79 -16.93 6.53 -1.93
CA ILE A 79 -17.12 5.93 -3.24
C ILE A 79 -16.11 6.56 -4.19
N PRO A 80 -15.20 5.78 -4.79
CA PRO A 80 -14.27 6.27 -5.79
C PRO A 80 -15.01 6.94 -6.95
N ASP A 81 -14.48 8.03 -7.46
CA ASP A 81 -14.97 8.63 -8.70
C ASP A 81 -14.42 7.82 -9.89
N TYR A 82 -15.15 6.78 -10.28
CA TYR A 82 -14.76 5.88 -11.37
C TYR A 82 -14.55 6.62 -12.70
N GLY A 83 -15.18 7.79 -12.89
CA GLY A 83 -15.00 8.62 -14.10
C GLY A 83 -13.66 9.36 -14.14
N LYS A 84 -13.02 9.56 -12.99
CA LYS A 84 -11.71 10.21 -12.85
C LYS A 84 -10.57 9.27 -12.53
N MET A 85 -10.89 8.00 -12.33
CA MET A 85 -9.91 6.97 -12.01
C MET A 85 -9.05 6.65 -13.23
N HIS A 86 -7.74 6.63 -13.05
CA HIS A 86 -6.87 6.09 -14.10
C HIS A 86 -7.13 4.60 -14.31
N SER A 87 -6.95 4.14 -15.54
CA SER A 87 -7.24 2.74 -15.88
C SER A 87 -6.46 1.72 -15.03
N TRP A 88 -5.26 2.07 -14.59
CA TRP A 88 -4.42 1.21 -13.71
C TRP A 88 -4.80 1.29 -12.22
N GLU A 89 -5.71 2.17 -11.82
CA GLU A 89 -6.22 2.28 -10.45
C GLU A 89 -7.49 1.46 -10.24
N SER A 90 -8.10 0.96 -11.31
CA SER A 90 -9.32 0.16 -11.22
C SER A 90 -9.01 -1.20 -10.63
N TYR A 91 -9.64 -1.54 -9.52
CA TYR A 91 -9.46 -2.78 -8.78
C TYR A 91 -9.64 -4.02 -9.66
N ALA A 92 -10.68 -4.06 -10.44
CA ALA A 92 -11.01 -5.23 -11.27
C ALA A 92 -10.56 -5.11 -12.73
N LYS A 93 -9.44 -4.40 -13.00
CA LYS A 93 -8.96 -4.16 -14.36
C LYS A 93 -8.22 -5.34 -14.97
N SER A 94 -7.42 -6.04 -14.18
CA SER A 94 -6.44 -7.02 -14.65
C SER A 94 -6.84 -8.44 -14.30
N LEU A 95 -8.12 -8.76 -14.41
CA LEU A 95 -8.67 -10.07 -14.04
C LEU A 95 -8.14 -11.22 -14.93
N GLU A 96 -7.80 -10.97 -16.20
CA GLU A 96 -7.17 -11.99 -17.04
C GLU A 96 -5.74 -12.30 -16.57
N ILE A 97 -5.02 -11.32 -16.03
CA ILE A 97 -3.68 -11.53 -15.43
C ILE A 97 -3.84 -12.35 -14.16
N GLU A 98 -4.80 -12.00 -13.31
CA GLU A 98 -5.13 -12.74 -12.09
C GLU A 98 -5.48 -14.19 -12.39
N TYR A 99 -6.33 -14.41 -13.40
CA TYR A 99 -6.65 -15.77 -13.86
C TYR A 99 -5.39 -16.54 -14.26
N SER A 100 -4.50 -15.92 -15.02
CA SER A 100 -3.26 -16.57 -15.46
C SER A 100 -2.36 -16.92 -14.28
N GLN A 101 -2.25 -16.03 -13.28
CA GLN A 101 -1.52 -16.30 -12.05
C GLN A 101 -2.11 -17.48 -11.27
N LEU A 102 -3.43 -17.53 -11.11
CA LEU A 102 -4.10 -18.65 -10.45
C LEU A 102 -3.85 -20.01 -11.14
N VAL A 103 -3.77 -20.00 -12.48
CA VAL A 103 -3.39 -21.18 -13.27
C VAL A 103 -1.95 -21.58 -12.98
N ASP A 104 -1.03 -20.61 -12.94
CA ASP A 104 0.40 -20.84 -12.66
C ASP A 104 0.62 -21.33 -11.22
N GLU A 105 -0.20 -20.88 -10.28
CA GLU A 105 -0.25 -21.36 -8.88
C GLU A 105 -0.94 -22.73 -8.73
N GLY A 106 -1.37 -23.33 -9.81
CA GLY A 106 -2.00 -24.65 -9.80
C GLY A 106 -3.43 -24.69 -9.28
N LYS A 107 -4.11 -23.56 -9.15
CA LYS A 107 -5.52 -23.51 -8.73
C LYS A 107 -6.45 -24.14 -9.80
N ASP A 108 -7.50 -24.82 -9.36
CA ASP A 108 -8.52 -25.39 -10.26
C ASP A 108 -9.54 -24.32 -10.68
N VAL A 109 -9.12 -23.44 -11.59
CA VAL A 109 -9.89 -22.26 -12.03
C VAL A 109 -10.39 -22.34 -13.47
N GLU A 110 -10.15 -23.43 -14.18
CA GLU A 110 -10.43 -23.52 -15.63
C GLU A 110 -11.88 -23.20 -15.98
N ASN A 111 -12.83 -23.66 -15.15
CA ASN A 111 -14.26 -23.42 -15.34
C ASN A 111 -14.70 -21.97 -15.08
N LEU A 112 -13.82 -21.12 -14.54
CA LEU A 112 -14.13 -19.73 -14.21
C LEU A 112 -13.59 -18.74 -15.24
N ARG A 113 -12.85 -19.18 -16.26
CA ARG A 113 -12.21 -18.28 -17.23
C ARG A 113 -13.18 -17.29 -17.86
N ASP A 114 -14.35 -17.77 -18.31
CA ASP A 114 -15.33 -16.91 -18.97
C ASP A 114 -15.89 -15.85 -18.03
N VAL A 115 -15.97 -16.14 -16.74
CA VAL A 115 -16.39 -15.19 -15.70
C VAL A 115 -15.37 -14.09 -15.55
N PHE A 116 -14.07 -14.42 -15.46
CA PHE A 116 -12.98 -13.44 -15.38
C PHE A 116 -13.01 -12.50 -16.59
N VAL A 117 -13.07 -13.06 -17.80
CA VAL A 117 -13.16 -12.29 -19.06
C VAL A 117 -14.40 -11.41 -19.12
N ALA A 118 -15.54 -11.90 -18.70
CA ALA A 118 -16.79 -11.15 -18.74
C ALA A 118 -16.76 -9.95 -17.78
N VAL A 119 -16.25 -10.16 -16.56
CA VAL A 119 -16.17 -9.10 -15.54
C VAL A 119 -15.11 -8.08 -15.89
N GLU A 120 -13.96 -8.48 -16.45
CA GLU A 120 -12.94 -7.53 -16.91
C GLU A 120 -13.48 -6.53 -17.93
N LYS A 121 -14.33 -6.99 -18.85
CA LYS A 121 -14.95 -6.14 -19.88
C LYS A 121 -16.03 -5.19 -19.37
N MET A 122 -16.49 -5.34 -18.13
CA MET A 122 -17.44 -4.40 -17.54
C MET A 122 -16.79 -3.03 -17.35
N PRO A 123 -17.54 -1.93 -17.48
CA PRO A 123 -17.03 -0.61 -17.15
C PRO A 123 -16.70 -0.52 -15.66
N PRO A 124 -15.65 0.26 -15.28
CA PRO A 124 -15.31 0.47 -13.88
C PRO A 124 -16.53 0.98 -13.09
N SER A 125 -16.86 0.31 -12.00
CA SER A 125 -18.00 0.65 -11.15
C SER A 125 -17.92 -0.13 -9.84
N LYS A 126 -18.61 0.35 -8.80
CA LYS A 126 -18.77 -0.39 -7.53
C LYS A 126 -19.31 -1.80 -7.75
N HIS A 127 -20.26 -1.95 -8.64
CA HIS A 127 -20.83 -3.26 -8.95
C HIS A 127 -19.81 -4.23 -9.57
N LYS A 128 -18.93 -3.73 -10.43
CA LYS A 128 -17.82 -4.54 -10.97
C LYS A 128 -16.88 -5.01 -9.86
N ASP A 129 -16.53 -4.11 -8.95
CA ASP A 129 -15.64 -4.43 -7.84
C ASP A 129 -16.28 -5.46 -6.88
N GLU A 130 -17.57 -5.33 -6.56
CA GLU A 130 -18.32 -6.30 -5.75
C GLU A 130 -18.37 -7.71 -6.39
N ILE A 131 -18.49 -7.78 -7.72
CA ILE A 131 -18.44 -9.05 -8.44
C ILE A 131 -17.01 -9.63 -8.36
N ALA A 132 -15.99 -8.81 -8.56
CA ALA A 132 -14.59 -9.24 -8.45
C ALA A 132 -14.27 -9.77 -7.04
N ASP A 133 -14.71 -9.09 -5.99
CA ASP A 133 -14.61 -9.60 -4.61
C ASP A 133 -15.24 -10.97 -4.43
N SER A 134 -16.38 -11.18 -5.07
CA SER A 134 -17.06 -12.48 -5.02
C SER A 134 -16.29 -13.58 -5.76
N ILE A 135 -15.65 -13.23 -6.87
CA ILE A 135 -14.77 -14.15 -7.60
C ILE A 135 -13.56 -14.50 -6.71
N PHE A 136 -12.90 -13.52 -6.10
CA PHE A 136 -11.73 -13.74 -5.24
C PHE A 136 -12.07 -14.64 -4.04
N LYS A 137 -13.21 -14.45 -3.39
CA LYS A 137 -13.68 -15.34 -2.32
C LYS A 137 -13.88 -16.79 -2.79
N ILE A 138 -14.34 -16.97 -4.02
CA ILE A 138 -14.50 -18.31 -4.62
C ILE A 138 -13.12 -18.94 -4.86
N VAL A 139 -12.22 -18.22 -5.53
CA VAL A 139 -10.91 -18.77 -5.92
C VAL A 139 -10.00 -19.04 -4.72
N ASP A 140 -10.11 -18.25 -3.65
CA ASP A 140 -9.41 -18.52 -2.40
C ASP A 140 -9.73 -19.90 -1.82
N SER A 141 -10.98 -20.34 -1.98
CA SER A 141 -11.46 -21.63 -1.49
C SER A 141 -11.15 -22.81 -2.42
N LEU A 142 -10.70 -22.56 -3.65
CA LEU A 142 -10.44 -23.61 -4.62
C LEU A 142 -9.19 -24.44 -4.24
N PRO A 143 -9.26 -25.76 -4.46
CA PRO A 143 -8.10 -26.60 -4.22
C PRO A 143 -7.00 -26.40 -5.26
N ILE A 144 -5.80 -26.82 -4.92
CA ILE A 144 -4.73 -27.02 -5.88
C ILE A 144 -5.03 -28.28 -6.70
N LYS A 145 -4.78 -28.24 -7.99
CA LYS A 145 -4.99 -29.36 -8.92
C LYS A 145 -4.16 -30.57 -8.52
N ASN A 146 -4.72 -31.76 -8.72
CA ASN A 146 -3.96 -32.97 -8.58
C ASN A 146 -2.84 -33.01 -9.63
N GLY A 147 -1.61 -33.30 -9.17
CA GLY A 147 -0.43 -33.35 -10.04
C GLY A 147 0.29 -31.99 -10.22
N TYR A 148 -0.03 -31.00 -9.40
CA TYR A 148 0.78 -29.78 -9.32
C TYR A 148 2.13 -30.11 -8.68
N ASP A 149 3.21 -29.83 -9.41
CA ASP A 149 4.56 -30.32 -9.06
C ASP A 149 5.27 -29.53 -7.97
N PHE A 150 4.69 -28.40 -7.51
CA PHE A 150 5.34 -27.51 -6.56
C PHE A 150 4.70 -27.62 -5.18
N VAL A 151 5.51 -27.43 -4.15
CA VAL A 151 5.09 -27.37 -2.74
C VAL A 151 5.32 -25.94 -2.27
N GLU A 152 4.24 -25.16 -2.16
CA GLU A 152 4.25 -23.72 -1.91
C GLU A 152 3.42 -23.37 -0.67
N PRO A 153 3.88 -23.71 0.54
CA PRO A 153 3.14 -23.42 1.76
C PRO A 153 3.20 -21.93 2.10
N ASN A 154 2.11 -21.39 2.65
CA ASN A 154 2.04 -20.04 3.20
C ASN A 154 2.40 -20.00 4.71
N ASP A 155 2.45 -21.15 5.37
CA ASP A 155 2.81 -21.24 6.78
C ASP A 155 4.33 -21.07 6.97
N TYR A 156 4.72 -20.17 7.88
CA TYR A 156 6.14 -19.87 8.12
C TYR A 156 6.95 -21.08 8.58
N VAL A 157 6.37 -21.95 9.40
CA VAL A 157 7.09 -23.14 9.91
C VAL A 157 7.32 -24.13 8.76
N ALA A 158 6.32 -24.31 7.89
CA ALA A 158 6.45 -25.16 6.72
C ALA A 158 7.49 -24.60 5.73
N ILE A 159 7.46 -23.28 5.44
CA ILE A 159 8.48 -22.61 4.60
C ILE A 159 9.87 -22.81 5.18
N LYS A 160 10.04 -22.60 6.48
CA LYS A 160 11.32 -22.77 7.16
C LYS A 160 11.80 -24.21 7.09
N THR A 161 10.90 -25.18 7.28
CA THR A 161 11.23 -26.62 7.19
C THR A 161 11.70 -27.00 5.78
N LEU A 162 11.04 -26.50 4.74
CA LEU A 162 11.46 -26.73 3.36
C LEU A 162 12.79 -26.06 3.03
N SER A 163 13.11 -24.94 3.66
CA SER A 163 14.37 -24.21 3.47
C SER A 163 15.52 -24.71 4.36
N ASP A 164 15.24 -25.58 5.35
CA ASP A 164 16.26 -26.12 6.23
C ASP A 164 17.28 -26.95 5.42
N GLY A 165 18.53 -26.50 5.47
CA GLY A 165 19.64 -27.07 4.66
C GLY A 165 19.95 -26.32 3.37
N CYS A 166 19.10 -25.41 2.90
CA CYS A 166 19.37 -24.55 1.75
C CYS A 166 20.28 -23.38 2.09
N PHE A 167 20.35 -22.97 3.33
CA PHE A 167 21.16 -21.85 3.80
C PHE A 167 22.38 -22.36 4.56
N HIS A 168 23.56 -22.04 4.05
CA HIS A 168 24.79 -22.19 4.83
C HIS A 168 24.74 -21.19 5.98
N LYS A 169 24.81 -21.68 7.21
CA LYS A 169 25.03 -20.87 8.42
C LYS A 169 26.47 -20.37 8.43
N GLU A 170 26.83 -19.53 7.50
CA GLU A 170 28.04 -18.75 7.66
C GLU A 170 27.77 -17.71 8.75
N THR A 171 28.43 -17.90 9.88
CA THR A 171 28.56 -16.83 10.87
C THR A 171 29.29 -15.68 10.19
N ALA A 172 28.59 -14.63 9.87
CA ALA A 172 29.21 -13.43 9.29
C ALA A 172 30.36 -13.01 10.21
N ALA A 173 31.58 -13.12 9.70
CA ALA A 173 32.74 -12.56 10.38
C ALA A 173 32.49 -11.09 10.65
N LYS A 174 32.81 -10.59 11.85
CA LYS A 174 32.66 -9.19 12.17
C LYS A 174 33.50 -8.39 11.18
N LEU A 175 32.82 -7.69 10.27
CA LEU A 175 33.50 -6.86 9.30
C LEU A 175 34.08 -5.60 9.99
N ASP A 176 35.26 -5.18 9.58
CA ASP A 176 35.78 -3.87 9.92
C ASP A 176 34.85 -2.77 9.36
N ASP A 177 34.63 -1.71 10.12
CA ASP A 177 33.70 -0.63 9.76
C ASP A 177 34.04 0.04 8.42
N LYS A 178 35.32 0.11 8.07
CA LYS A 178 35.78 0.67 6.80
C LYS A 178 35.39 -0.25 5.63
N ILE A 179 35.56 -1.56 5.80
CA ILE A 179 35.15 -2.56 4.82
C ILE A 179 33.65 -2.57 4.68
N LEU A 180 32.92 -2.52 5.81
CA LEU A 180 31.45 -2.46 5.80
C LEU A 180 30.95 -1.22 5.06
N LEU A 181 31.52 -0.03 5.36
CA LEU A 181 31.16 1.21 4.69
C LEU A 181 31.42 1.16 3.18
N ASP A 182 32.54 0.57 2.75
CA ASP A 182 32.87 0.39 1.32
C ASP A 182 31.84 -0.53 0.63
N LYS A 183 31.49 -1.65 1.26
CA LYS A 183 30.45 -2.56 0.74
C LYS A 183 29.07 -1.90 0.64
N VAL A 184 28.67 -1.14 1.66
CA VAL A 184 27.41 -0.39 1.66
C VAL A 184 27.40 0.64 0.53
N LYS A 185 28.47 1.42 0.38
CA LYS A 185 28.60 2.35 -0.75
C LYS A 185 28.53 1.64 -2.10
N GLY A 186 29.24 0.51 -2.24
CA GLY A 186 29.17 -0.32 -3.45
C GLY A 186 27.75 -0.79 -3.76
N GLY A 187 27.00 -1.23 -2.74
CA GLY A 187 25.60 -1.62 -2.89
C GLY A 187 24.71 -0.46 -3.36
N TRP A 188 24.88 0.73 -2.79
CA TRP A 188 24.15 1.93 -3.19
C TRP A 188 24.46 2.36 -4.63
N TYR A 189 25.72 2.43 -4.98
CA TYR A 189 26.13 2.76 -6.36
C TYR A 189 25.65 1.70 -7.36
N GLY A 190 25.77 0.42 -7.00
CA GLY A 190 25.29 -0.67 -7.85
C GLY A 190 23.80 -0.55 -8.16
N ARG A 191 22.97 -0.25 -7.16
CA ARG A 191 21.53 -0.05 -7.36
C ARG A 191 21.24 1.17 -8.24
N ILE A 192 21.90 2.30 -8.01
CA ILE A 192 21.74 3.51 -8.84
C ILE A 192 22.14 3.22 -10.29
N CYS A 193 23.28 2.57 -10.51
CA CYS A 193 23.73 2.20 -11.85
C CYS A 193 22.77 1.23 -12.53
N GLY A 194 22.24 0.25 -11.77
CA GLY A 194 21.26 -0.70 -12.28
C GLY A 194 19.93 -0.03 -12.67
N CYS A 195 19.45 0.88 -11.83
CA CYS A 195 18.24 1.66 -12.13
C CYS A 195 18.44 2.49 -13.42
N TYR A 196 19.58 3.18 -13.59
CA TYR A 196 19.89 3.91 -14.82
C TYR A 196 19.96 3.00 -16.04
N LEU A 197 20.45 1.77 -15.88
CA LEU A 197 20.54 0.80 -16.95
C LEU A 197 19.16 0.30 -17.38
N GLY A 198 18.30 0.02 -16.41
CA GLY A 198 16.96 -0.54 -16.62
C GLY A 198 15.93 0.48 -17.07
N LYS A 199 16.00 1.72 -16.58
CA LYS A 199 14.97 2.76 -16.79
C LYS A 199 14.56 2.99 -18.25
N PRO A 200 15.45 3.03 -19.24
CA PRO A 200 15.06 3.20 -20.64
C PRO A 200 14.32 2.00 -21.23
N VAL A 201 14.43 0.84 -20.64
CA VAL A 201 13.96 -0.44 -21.19
C VAL A 201 12.98 -1.18 -20.30
N GLU A 202 12.51 -0.54 -19.24
CA GLU A 202 11.46 -1.08 -18.38
C GLU A 202 10.24 -1.54 -19.19
N CYS A 203 9.66 -2.70 -18.84
CA CYS A 203 8.57 -3.37 -19.57
C CYS A 203 8.91 -3.85 -20.99
N ILE A 204 10.15 -3.73 -21.45
CA ILE A 204 10.56 -4.26 -22.77
C ILE A 204 10.94 -5.73 -22.62
N LEU A 205 10.23 -6.59 -23.33
CA LEU A 205 10.48 -8.03 -23.29
C LEU A 205 11.76 -8.40 -24.04
N MET A 206 12.35 -9.54 -23.67
CA MET A 206 13.64 -10.01 -24.20
C MET A 206 13.75 -10.04 -25.73
N PRO A 207 12.73 -10.46 -26.51
CA PRO A 207 12.80 -10.40 -27.96
C PRO A 207 13.03 -9.00 -28.52
N ASP A 208 12.30 -8.00 -27.97
CA ASP A 208 12.41 -6.62 -28.39
C ASP A 208 13.71 -5.98 -27.87
N MET A 209 14.11 -6.33 -26.63
CA MET A 209 15.41 -5.93 -26.09
C MET A 209 16.56 -6.37 -27.00
N LYS A 210 16.56 -7.62 -27.46
CA LYS A 210 17.57 -8.13 -28.36
C LYS A 210 17.59 -7.37 -29.69
N LYS A 211 16.42 -7.02 -30.25
CA LYS A 211 16.33 -6.19 -31.46
C LYS A 211 16.96 -4.81 -31.23
N ILE A 212 16.62 -4.14 -30.12
CA ILE A 212 17.17 -2.83 -29.76
C ILE A 212 18.69 -2.90 -29.69
N LEU A 213 19.22 -3.80 -28.87
CA LEU A 213 20.66 -3.92 -28.65
C LEU A 213 21.42 -4.29 -29.89
N THR A 214 20.88 -5.19 -30.73
CA THR A 214 21.52 -5.58 -31.99
C THR A 214 21.57 -4.43 -33.01
N ARG A 215 20.47 -3.67 -33.12
CA ARG A 215 20.39 -2.54 -34.06
C ARG A 215 21.25 -1.36 -33.67
N THR A 216 21.63 -1.26 -32.41
CA THR A 216 22.47 -0.18 -31.86
C THR A 216 23.92 -0.59 -31.63
N ASP A 217 24.31 -1.78 -32.11
CA ASP A 217 25.65 -2.37 -31.88
C ASP A 217 26.03 -2.40 -30.39
N ASN A 218 25.04 -2.81 -29.55
CA ASN A 218 25.18 -2.91 -28.11
C ASN A 218 24.82 -4.31 -27.58
N TYR A 219 24.85 -5.32 -28.45
CA TYR A 219 24.59 -6.71 -28.05
C TYR A 219 25.89 -7.58 -28.17
N PRO A 220 26.28 -8.30 -27.10
CA PRO A 220 25.69 -8.26 -25.74
C PRO A 220 25.84 -6.88 -25.07
N LEU A 221 24.93 -6.55 -24.17
CA LEU A 221 24.90 -5.23 -23.52
C LEU A 221 26.26 -4.91 -22.86
N HIS A 222 26.90 -3.82 -23.28
CA HIS A 222 28.23 -3.40 -22.81
C HIS A 222 28.33 -1.90 -22.49
N ARG A 223 27.28 -1.13 -22.78
CA ARG A 223 27.16 0.29 -22.43
C ARG A 223 25.70 0.67 -22.15
N TYR A 224 25.50 1.83 -21.57
CA TYR A 224 24.16 2.38 -21.41
C TYR A 224 23.49 2.62 -22.77
N ILE A 225 22.15 2.53 -22.78
CA ILE A 225 21.35 2.85 -23.95
C ILE A 225 21.07 4.34 -23.93
N ASP A 226 21.43 5.03 -25.02
CA ASP A 226 21.28 6.47 -25.15
C ASP A 226 20.10 6.84 -26.06
N LEU A 227 19.62 8.08 -25.96
CA LEU A 227 18.59 8.61 -26.86
C LEU A 227 19.01 8.53 -28.33
N GLU A 228 20.29 8.77 -28.65
CA GLU A 228 20.84 8.67 -30.01
C GLU A 228 20.72 7.23 -30.57
N ASP A 229 20.86 6.22 -29.74
CA ASP A 229 20.66 4.83 -30.14
C ASP A 229 19.20 4.59 -30.53
N VAL A 230 18.28 5.06 -29.67
CA VAL A 230 16.84 4.86 -29.86
C VAL A 230 16.30 5.62 -31.07
N GLN A 231 16.88 6.79 -31.40
CA GLN A 231 16.50 7.55 -32.59
C GLN A 231 16.82 6.82 -33.90
N LYS A 232 17.78 5.91 -33.88
CA LYS A 232 18.18 5.08 -35.05
C LYS A 232 17.29 3.87 -35.26
N ILE A 233 16.39 3.58 -34.30
CA ILE A 233 15.55 2.38 -34.32
C ILE A 233 14.20 2.70 -34.92
N ASP A 234 13.77 1.92 -35.89
CA ASP A 234 12.36 1.83 -36.25
C ASP A 234 11.60 1.13 -35.13
N SER A 235 10.72 1.86 -34.49
CA SER A 235 9.93 1.37 -33.36
C SER A 235 8.64 0.67 -33.76
N SER A 236 8.35 0.55 -35.07
CA SER A 236 7.11 -0.04 -35.57
C SER A 236 6.94 -1.52 -35.21
N ASP A 237 8.04 -2.23 -34.98
CA ASP A 237 8.08 -3.66 -34.62
C ASP A 237 8.50 -3.89 -33.15
N ILE A 238 8.45 -2.87 -32.32
CA ILE A 238 8.71 -2.93 -30.89
C ILE A 238 7.41 -2.68 -30.13
N THR A 239 7.05 -3.59 -29.26
CA THR A 239 5.76 -3.61 -28.57
C THR A 239 5.51 -2.38 -27.70
N HIS A 240 6.54 -1.84 -27.05
CA HIS A 240 6.42 -0.71 -26.15
C HIS A 240 7.17 0.52 -26.66
N PRO A 241 6.60 1.73 -26.52
CA PRO A 241 7.27 2.95 -26.96
C PRO A 241 8.56 3.18 -26.18
N ILE A 242 9.66 3.40 -26.92
CA ILE A 242 10.99 3.66 -26.34
C ILE A 242 11.41 5.13 -26.46
N LYS A 243 10.86 5.88 -27.43
CA LYS A 243 11.29 7.25 -27.74
C LYS A 243 10.91 8.32 -26.69
N GLN A 244 9.96 8.03 -25.81
CA GLN A 244 9.48 8.96 -24.78
C GLN A 244 10.05 8.65 -23.39
N ARG A 245 11.11 7.88 -23.31
CA ARG A 245 11.73 7.46 -22.05
C ARG A 245 12.88 8.36 -21.65
N ALA A 246 13.26 8.25 -20.41
CA ALA A 246 14.40 8.95 -19.85
C ALA A 246 15.69 8.17 -20.08
N TYR A 247 16.74 8.84 -20.54
CA TYR A 247 18.03 8.24 -20.85
C TYR A 247 19.15 8.83 -19.99
N PRO A 248 20.21 8.05 -19.65
CA PRO A 248 21.25 8.49 -18.72
C PRO A 248 21.90 9.83 -19.07
N LYS A 249 22.14 10.11 -20.33
CA LYS A 249 22.76 11.39 -20.79
C LYS A 249 21.86 12.60 -20.60
N ASP A 250 20.55 12.42 -20.43
CA ASP A 250 19.60 13.53 -20.28
C ASP A 250 19.58 14.08 -18.83
N PHE A 251 20.27 13.43 -17.91
CA PHE A 251 20.23 13.78 -16.51
C PHE A 251 21.60 14.22 -15.97
N ASN A 252 21.59 15.36 -15.31
CA ASN A 252 22.75 15.82 -14.52
C ASN A 252 22.75 15.22 -13.11
N LYS A 253 21.70 14.50 -12.73
CA LYS A 253 21.50 13.88 -11.40
C LYS A 253 20.55 12.71 -11.52
N MET A 254 20.54 11.82 -10.52
CA MET A 254 19.60 10.71 -10.45
C MET A 254 18.16 11.26 -10.50
N PRO A 255 17.33 10.83 -11.48
CA PRO A 255 15.91 11.13 -11.48
C PRO A 255 15.21 10.44 -10.31
N SER A 256 14.03 10.95 -9.97
CA SER A 256 13.16 10.25 -9.01
C SER A 256 12.75 8.89 -9.58
N ASP A 257 12.86 7.87 -8.75
CA ASP A 257 12.57 6.48 -9.10
C ASP A 257 12.22 5.70 -7.84
N ASP A 258 11.28 4.76 -7.95
CA ASP A 258 10.88 3.93 -6.81
C ASP A 258 12.03 3.03 -6.31
N ASP A 259 12.83 2.45 -7.20
CA ASP A 259 14.02 1.67 -6.85
C ASP A 259 14.96 2.40 -5.90
N THR A 260 15.18 3.70 -6.12
CA THR A 260 16.03 4.50 -5.25
C THR A 260 15.30 5.05 -4.03
N ASN A 261 13.99 5.32 -4.16
CA ASN A 261 13.16 5.77 -3.05
C ASN A 261 13.06 4.70 -1.96
N TYR A 262 12.96 3.42 -2.31
CA TYR A 262 12.93 2.33 -1.32
C TYR A 262 14.17 2.27 -0.44
N MET A 263 15.35 2.61 -0.95
CA MET A 263 16.56 2.68 -0.11
C MET A 263 16.46 3.80 0.91
N LEU A 264 15.93 4.95 0.51
CA LEU A 264 15.74 6.09 1.41
C LEU A 264 14.67 5.80 2.46
N ILE A 265 13.58 5.13 2.06
CA ILE A 265 12.53 4.70 2.98
C ILE A 265 13.07 3.68 3.99
N ALA A 266 13.83 2.68 3.54
CA ALA A 266 14.46 1.70 4.43
C ALA A 266 15.42 2.37 5.43
N TYR A 267 16.19 3.35 4.98
CA TYR A 267 17.05 4.15 5.86
C TYR A 267 16.23 4.93 6.90
N GLU A 268 15.13 5.55 6.49
CA GLU A 268 14.26 6.32 7.39
C GLU A 268 13.55 5.42 8.41
N VAL A 269 13.11 4.22 8.01
CA VAL A 269 12.56 3.21 8.93
C VAL A 269 13.60 2.84 9.99
N LEU A 270 14.80 2.45 9.57
CA LEU A 270 15.88 2.08 10.50
C LEU A 270 16.29 3.24 11.42
N LYS A 271 16.26 4.46 10.93
CA LYS A 271 16.59 5.66 11.71
C LYS A 271 15.54 5.98 12.77
N ARG A 272 14.25 5.79 12.47
CA ARG A 272 13.14 6.06 13.40
C ARG A 272 12.96 4.94 14.43
N TYR A 273 13.01 3.69 13.99
CA TYR A 273 12.58 2.53 14.78
C TYR A 273 13.68 1.53 15.10
N GLY A 274 14.90 1.70 14.56
CA GLY A 274 15.98 0.76 14.78
C GLY A 274 15.81 -0.55 13.99
N ARG A 275 16.33 -1.65 14.53
CA ARG A 275 16.30 -2.96 13.87
C ARG A 275 15.04 -3.79 14.16
N ASP A 276 14.34 -3.44 15.21
CA ASP A 276 13.17 -4.18 15.70
C ASP A 276 11.86 -3.60 15.14
N PHE A 277 11.94 -2.89 14.00
CA PHE A 277 10.78 -2.31 13.33
C PHE A 277 9.78 -3.38 12.89
N THR A 278 8.51 -3.00 12.89
CA THR A 278 7.39 -3.83 12.47
C THR A 278 6.86 -3.40 11.10
N SER A 279 5.97 -4.17 10.50
CA SER A 279 5.25 -3.77 9.29
C SER A 279 4.40 -2.52 9.50
N ALA A 280 3.88 -2.28 10.71
CA ALA A 280 3.16 -1.06 11.05
C ALA A 280 4.08 0.18 11.03
N ASP A 281 5.31 0.06 11.50
CA ASP A 281 6.31 1.15 11.45
C ASP A 281 6.67 1.50 10.00
N VAL A 282 6.79 0.49 9.13
CA VAL A 282 6.99 0.71 7.69
C VAL A 282 5.80 1.45 7.09
N ALA A 283 4.58 1.04 7.41
CA ALA A 283 3.36 1.69 6.95
C ALA A 283 3.29 3.16 7.39
N GLU A 284 3.67 3.47 8.63
CA GLU A 284 3.72 4.86 9.12
C GLU A 284 4.74 5.70 8.32
N VAL A 285 5.92 5.17 8.03
CA VAL A 285 6.89 5.88 7.18
C VAL A 285 6.33 6.11 5.79
N TRP A 286 5.68 5.13 5.18
CA TRP A 286 5.03 5.29 3.87
C TRP A 286 4.00 6.40 3.89
N LEU A 287 3.05 6.36 4.81
CA LEU A 287 1.97 7.34 4.92
C LEU A 287 2.48 8.77 5.24
N SER A 288 3.58 8.89 5.97
CA SER A 288 4.15 10.17 6.37
C SER A 288 5.13 10.79 5.39
N THR A 289 5.68 10.02 4.44
CA THR A 289 6.77 10.48 3.56
C THR A 289 6.45 10.41 2.07
N GLN A 290 5.47 9.63 1.67
CA GLN A 290 5.18 9.37 0.27
C GLN A 290 3.73 9.73 -0.09
N THR A 291 3.48 9.82 -1.39
CA THR A 291 2.12 9.97 -1.92
C THR A 291 1.74 8.72 -2.70
N LYS A 292 0.45 8.46 -2.91
CA LYS A 292 0.00 7.29 -3.68
C LYS A 292 0.57 7.22 -5.09
N TYR A 293 0.97 8.34 -5.66
CA TYR A 293 1.55 8.41 -7.02
C TYR A 293 3.06 8.14 -7.06
N ALA A 294 3.71 8.01 -5.89
CA ALA A 294 5.11 7.57 -5.82
C ALA A 294 5.27 6.07 -6.09
N TYR A 295 4.17 5.33 -6.11
CA TYR A 295 4.13 3.87 -6.21
C TYR A 295 3.36 3.40 -7.43
N CYS A 296 3.69 2.22 -7.91
CA CYS A 296 2.96 1.48 -8.93
C CYS A 296 2.41 0.17 -8.35
N THR A 297 1.46 -0.43 -9.05
CA THR A 297 0.96 -1.79 -8.82
C THR A 297 0.73 -2.14 -7.33
N ALA A 298 1.37 -3.18 -6.81
CA ALA A 298 1.15 -3.74 -5.47
C ALA A 298 1.34 -2.71 -4.34
N GLU A 299 2.37 -1.90 -4.43
CA GLU A 299 2.67 -0.87 -3.41
C GLU A 299 1.59 0.20 -3.35
N ARG A 300 1.03 0.57 -4.50
CA ARG A 300 -0.09 1.51 -4.54
C ARG A 300 -1.35 0.90 -3.92
N VAL A 301 -1.63 -0.38 -4.18
CA VAL A 301 -2.74 -1.09 -3.55
C VAL A 301 -2.55 -1.14 -2.04
N ALA A 302 -1.37 -1.51 -1.57
CA ALA A 302 -1.04 -1.51 -0.15
C ALA A 302 -1.21 -0.10 0.47
N TYR A 303 -0.72 0.94 -0.19
CA TYR A 303 -0.87 2.33 0.27
C TYR A 303 -2.35 2.74 0.39
N ILE A 304 -3.18 2.38 -0.60
CA ILE A 304 -4.62 2.66 -0.57
C ILE A 304 -5.29 1.89 0.57
N ASN A 305 -4.94 0.62 0.77
CA ASN A 305 -5.46 -0.20 1.86
C ASN A 305 -5.12 0.42 3.23
N LEU A 306 -3.89 0.87 3.43
CA LEU A 306 -3.47 1.56 4.65
C LEU A 306 -4.30 2.84 4.90
N ILE A 307 -4.57 3.64 3.87
CA ILE A 307 -5.43 4.83 3.97
C ILE A 307 -6.86 4.44 4.35
N ASN A 308 -7.35 3.32 3.85
CA ASN A 308 -8.69 2.79 4.14
C ASN A 308 -8.78 2.11 5.52
N GLY A 309 -7.68 2.05 6.28
CA GLY A 309 -7.65 1.57 7.66
C GLY A 309 -7.32 0.10 7.82
N PHE A 310 -6.86 -0.59 6.76
CA PHE A 310 -6.27 -1.91 6.91
C PHE A 310 -4.96 -1.81 7.68
N VAL A 311 -4.74 -2.74 8.58
CA VAL A 311 -3.57 -2.76 9.46
C VAL A 311 -2.62 -3.87 9.02
N PRO A 312 -1.33 -3.59 8.77
CA PRO A 312 -0.37 -4.63 8.46
C PRO A 312 -0.29 -5.70 9.58
N PRO A 313 -0.13 -6.98 9.23
CA PRO A 313 0.14 -7.52 7.90
C PRO A 313 -1.12 -7.97 7.10
N GLU A 314 -2.31 -7.52 7.46
CA GLU A 314 -3.57 -7.89 6.81
C GLU A 314 -3.67 -7.37 5.38
#